data_f0aa9fe60a48069d522e98c651b60186
#
_entry.id   f0aa9fe60a48069d522e98c651b60186
#
_cell.length_a   1.000
_cell.length_b   1.000
_cell.length_c   1.000
_cell.angle_alpha   90.00
_cell.angle_beta   90.00
_cell.angle_gamma   90.00
#
_symmetry.space_group_name_H-M   'P 1'
#
loop_
_entity.id
_entity.type
_entity.pdbx_description
1 polymer ?
#
loop_
_entity_poly.entity_id
_entity_poly.type
_entity_poly.pdbx_seq_one_letter_code
_entity_poly.pdbx_strand_id
1 'polypeptide(L)'
;IYSLILEDGTRMAQLAERSQLARPSEEESWAMYQAMCRILPTYGFERYEISSFARKGYRSRHNQKYWELSDYLGLGPAACSRIGRTRTENTPGVRLYEKELLTGHPPQQEVETLSDTDEMEEYCFLHLRMKEGIPLHGFRKRYGADITHWYGDAVKMLKERKLLKEEAGHLFLTYHGAALGNFVFEQFLLD
;
A
#
# COMPACT_ATOMS: atom_id res chain seq x y z
N ILE A 1 -3.50 -12.58 -1.04
CA ILE A 1 -3.40 -13.11 -2.41
C ILE A 1 -3.02 -11.96 -3.31
N TYR A 2 -1.97 -12.09 -4.09
CA TYR A 2 -1.45 -11.03 -4.93
C TYR A 2 -1.49 -11.45 -6.39
N SER A 3 -1.69 -10.50 -7.29
CA SER A 3 -1.39 -10.69 -8.71
C SER A 3 0.11 -10.91 -8.87
N LEU A 4 0.51 -11.72 -9.84
CA LEU A 4 1.92 -11.94 -10.14
C LEU A 4 2.56 -10.65 -10.66
N ILE A 5 3.54 -10.15 -9.91
CA ILE A 5 4.41 -9.05 -10.32
C ILE A 5 5.71 -9.68 -10.83
N LEU A 6 6.16 -9.25 -11.98
CA LEU A 6 7.44 -9.68 -12.55
C LEU A 6 8.51 -8.66 -12.14
N GLU A 7 9.39 -9.08 -11.25
CA GLU A 7 10.52 -8.26 -10.82
C GLU A 7 11.62 -8.30 -11.87
N ASP A 8 12.17 -7.15 -12.21
CA ASP A 8 13.26 -7.02 -13.17
C ASP A 8 14.46 -7.86 -12.78
N GLY A 9 15.19 -8.38 -13.77
CA GLY A 9 16.37 -9.21 -13.57
C GLY A 9 16.07 -10.65 -13.14
N THR A 10 14.81 -11.02 -12.88
CA THR A 10 14.45 -12.40 -12.55
C THR A 10 14.33 -13.28 -13.80
N ARG A 11 14.52 -14.60 -13.62
CA ARG A 11 14.30 -15.56 -14.70
C ARG A 11 12.87 -15.51 -15.26
N MET A 12 11.90 -15.21 -14.41
CA MET A 12 10.50 -15.09 -14.79
C MET A 12 10.27 -13.90 -15.74
N ALA A 13 10.85 -12.73 -15.41
CA ALA A 13 10.82 -11.56 -16.29
C ALA A 13 11.43 -11.87 -17.65
N GLN A 14 12.61 -12.51 -17.68
CA GLN A 14 13.29 -12.92 -18.94
C GLN A 14 12.44 -13.89 -19.79
N LEU A 15 11.73 -14.82 -19.14
CA LEU A 15 10.82 -15.75 -19.86
C LEU A 15 9.61 -15.02 -20.43
N ALA A 16 9.07 -14.04 -19.71
CA ALA A 16 7.96 -13.21 -20.16
C ALA A 16 8.36 -12.34 -21.36
N GLU A 17 9.53 -11.71 -21.33
CA GLU A 17 10.09 -10.94 -22.45
C GLU A 17 10.25 -11.77 -23.70
N ARG A 18 10.62 -13.04 -23.56
CA ARG A 18 10.75 -14.00 -24.68
C ARG A 18 9.41 -14.63 -25.10
N SER A 19 8.29 -14.18 -24.56
CA SER A 19 6.97 -14.78 -24.80
C SER A 19 6.90 -16.27 -24.47
N GLN A 20 7.74 -16.74 -23.56
CA GLN A 20 7.79 -18.13 -23.10
C GLN A 20 7.00 -18.37 -21.81
N LEU A 21 6.38 -17.30 -21.27
CA LEU A 21 5.53 -17.34 -20.09
C LEU A 21 4.13 -16.88 -20.48
N ALA A 22 3.14 -17.78 -20.38
CA ALA A 22 1.75 -17.40 -20.49
C ALA A 22 1.32 -16.60 -19.25
N ARG A 23 0.86 -15.38 -19.44
CA ARG A 23 0.33 -14.51 -18.38
C ARG A 23 -1.17 -14.38 -18.55
N PRO A 24 -1.92 -14.33 -17.44
CA PRO A 24 -3.32 -13.94 -17.52
C PRO A 24 -3.46 -12.56 -18.16
N SER A 25 -4.47 -12.38 -18.97
CA SER A 25 -4.87 -11.05 -19.43
C SER A 25 -5.36 -10.19 -18.25
N GLU A 26 -5.51 -8.90 -18.46
CA GLU A 26 -6.11 -8.01 -17.46
C GLU A 26 -7.53 -8.45 -17.11
N GLU A 27 -8.30 -8.87 -18.09
CA GLU A 27 -9.66 -9.38 -17.91
C GLU A 27 -9.69 -10.66 -17.06
N GLU A 28 -8.80 -11.61 -17.34
CA GLU A 28 -8.67 -12.85 -16.56
C GLU A 28 -8.20 -12.55 -15.12
N SER A 29 -7.22 -11.65 -14.96
CA SER A 29 -6.74 -11.21 -13.65
C SER A 29 -7.85 -10.56 -12.83
N TRP A 30 -8.67 -9.75 -13.48
CA TRP A 30 -9.84 -9.16 -12.87
C TRP A 30 -10.90 -10.20 -12.49
N ALA A 31 -11.19 -11.15 -13.37
CA ALA A 31 -12.11 -12.23 -13.07
C ALA A 31 -11.64 -13.09 -11.88
N MET A 32 -10.34 -13.36 -11.79
CA MET A 32 -9.75 -14.06 -10.65
C MET A 32 -9.92 -13.25 -9.35
N TYR A 33 -9.66 -11.93 -9.37
CA TYR A 33 -9.87 -11.07 -8.22
C TYR A 33 -11.33 -11.06 -7.77
N GLN A 34 -12.27 -10.97 -8.72
CA GLN A 34 -13.70 -11.06 -8.42
C GLN A 34 -14.08 -12.40 -7.78
N ALA A 35 -13.54 -13.49 -8.31
CA ALA A 35 -13.77 -14.82 -7.75
C ALA A 35 -13.26 -14.91 -6.30
N MET A 36 -12.07 -14.40 -6.01
CA MET A 36 -11.54 -14.34 -4.63
C MET A 36 -12.48 -13.56 -3.70
N CYS A 37 -12.88 -12.36 -4.08
CA CYS A 37 -13.77 -11.51 -3.28
C CYS A 37 -15.14 -12.15 -3.03
N ARG A 38 -15.59 -13.05 -3.89
CA ARG A 38 -16.84 -13.80 -3.74
C ARG A 38 -16.68 -15.08 -2.91
N ILE A 39 -15.62 -15.83 -3.15
CA ILE A 39 -15.42 -17.17 -2.57
C ILE A 39 -14.90 -17.08 -1.13
N LEU A 40 -13.87 -16.27 -0.88
CA LEU A 40 -13.21 -16.26 0.43
C LEU A 40 -14.15 -15.92 1.61
N PRO A 41 -15.11 -14.99 1.48
CA PRO A 41 -16.08 -14.73 2.54
C PRO A 41 -16.93 -15.95 2.90
N THR A 42 -17.24 -16.86 1.97
CA THR A 42 -18.01 -18.09 2.25
C THR A 42 -17.24 -19.06 3.16
N TYR A 43 -15.92 -18.90 3.25
CA TYR A 43 -15.03 -19.64 4.17
C TYR A 43 -14.62 -18.83 5.40
N GLY A 44 -15.27 -17.67 5.64
CA GLY A 44 -15.01 -16.82 6.79
C GLY A 44 -13.79 -15.92 6.68
N PHE A 45 -13.23 -15.74 5.47
CA PHE A 45 -12.12 -14.83 5.20
C PHE A 45 -12.66 -13.52 4.63
N GLU A 46 -12.68 -12.47 5.42
CA GLU A 46 -13.09 -11.13 4.98
C GLU A 46 -11.89 -10.36 4.42
N ARG A 47 -12.12 -9.65 3.33
CA ARG A 47 -11.13 -8.70 2.82
C ARG A 47 -11.00 -7.54 3.78
N TYR A 48 -9.77 -7.20 4.19
CA TYR A 48 -9.48 -6.05 5.05
C TYR A 48 -8.59 -5.00 4.39
N GLU A 49 -7.92 -5.34 3.30
CA GLU A 49 -7.26 -4.42 2.37
C GLU A 49 -7.35 -4.98 0.94
N ILE A 50 -6.79 -4.31 -0.07
CA ILE A 50 -6.97 -4.67 -1.48
C ILE A 50 -6.64 -6.14 -1.76
N SER A 51 -5.53 -6.64 -1.23
CA SER A 51 -4.99 -7.97 -1.57
C SER A 51 -5.07 -8.99 -0.44
N SER A 52 -5.47 -8.57 0.78
CA SER A 52 -5.40 -9.43 1.96
C SER A 52 -6.76 -9.72 2.57
N PHE A 53 -6.91 -10.97 2.95
CA PHE A 53 -8.12 -11.52 3.57
C PHE A 53 -7.75 -12.19 4.89
N ALA A 54 -8.62 -12.08 5.88
CA ALA A 54 -8.41 -12.71 7.18
C ALA A 54 -9.73 -13.10 7.81
N ARG A 55 -9.71 -14.08 8.71
CA ARG A 55 -10.80 -14.32 9.65
C ARG A 55 -10.87 -13.16 10.64
N LYS A 56 -12.03 -12.95 11.22
CA LYS A 56 -12.23 -11.92 12.26
C LYS A 56 -11.20 -12.09 13.39
N GLY A 57 -10.46 -11.02 13.70
CA GLY A 57 -9.42 -10.99 14.71
C GLY A 57 -8.03 -11.47 14.24
N TYR A 58 -7.87 -11.92 12.99
CA TYR A 58 -6.62 -12.48 12.46
C TYR A 58 -6.01 -11.64 11.33
N ARG A 59 -6.36 -10.36 11.22
CA ARG A 59 -5.69 -9.45 10.30
C ARG A 59 -4.20 -9.36 10.60
N SER A 60 -3.36 -9.27 9.57
CA SER A 60 -1.91 -9.09 9.75
C SER A 60 -1.63 -7.75 10.43
N ARG A 61 -1.27 -7.79 11.71
CA ARG A 61 -0.90 -6.59 12.48
C ARG A 61 0.35 -5.93 11.93
N HIS A 62 1.26 -6.72 11.36
CA HIS A 62 2.46 -6.21 10.71
C HIS A 62 2.10 -5.37 9.49
N ASN A 63 1.29 -5.90 8.57
CA ASN A 63 0.90 -5.18 7.37
C ASN A 63 0.05 -3.93 7.67
N GLN A 64 -0.84 -4.01 8.68
CA GLN A 64 -1.63 -2.85 9.09
C GLN A 64 -0.76 -1.67 9.51
N LYS A 65 0.39 -1.90 10.15
CA LYS A 65 1.32 -0.82 10.51
C LYS A 65 1.79 -0.01 9.31
N TYR A 66 2.05 -0.67 8.19
CA TYR A 66 2.44 0.03 6.96
C TYR A 66 1.29 0.89 6.43
N TRP A 67 0.08 0.33 6.39
CA TRP A 67 -1.09 1.05 5.87
C TRP A 67 -1.57 2.19 6.79
N GLU A 68 -1.28 2.11 8.08
CA GLU A 68 -1.59 3.13 9.08
C GLU A 68 -0.46 4.16 9.28
N LEU A 69 0.60 4.10 8.47
CA LEU A 69 1.79 4.95 8.63
C LEU A 69 2.41 4.90 10.04
N SER A 70 2.32 3.76 10.71
CA SER A 70 2.95 3.54 12.02
C SER A 70 4.46 3.35 11.88
N ASP A 71 5.19 3.68 12.94
CA ASP A 71 6.62 3.40 13.02
C ASP A 71 6.90 1.90 13.00
N TYR A 72 7.95 1.51 12.31
CA TYR A 72 8.47 0.15 12.31
C TYR A 72 9.99 0.13 12.17
N LEU A 73 10.61 -0.89 12.74
CA LEU A 73 12.05 -1.13 12.70
C LEU A 73 12.33 -2.40 11.88
N GLY A 74 13.11 -2.25 10.83
CA GLY A 74 13.62 -3.36 10.03
C GLY A 74 14.86 -4.00 10.66
N LEU A 75 14.87 -5.31 10.79
CA LEU A 75 15.99 -6.08 11.32
C LEU A 75 16.54 -6.99 10.23
N GLY A 76 17.85 -6.97 10.05
CA GLY A 76 18.55 -7.77 9.05
C GLY A 76 19.02 -6.98 7.84
N PRO A 77 19.83 -7.60 6.95
CA PRO A 77 20.31 -6.98 5.72
C PRO A 77 19.15 -6.53 4.81
N ALA A 78 19.29 -5.37 4.18
CA ALA A 78 18.31 -4.75 3.30
C ALA A 78 16.92 -4.50 3.95
N ALA A 79 16.80 -4.61 5.27
CA ALA A 79 15.53 -4.35 5.93
C ALA A 79 15.30 -2.85 6.07
N CYS A 80 14.11 -2.39 5.68
CA CYS A 80 13.72 -1.00 5.80
C CYS A 80 13.07 -0.69 7.15
N SER A 81 13.30 0.51 7.64
CA SER A 81 12.63 1.09 8.81
C SER A 81 11.91 2.38 8.41
N ARG A 82 10.87 2.73 9.18
CA ARG A 82 10.26 4.06 9.16
C ARG A 82 10.05 4.52 10.60
N ILE A 83 10.70 5.61 10.95
CA ILE A 83 10.54 6.25 12.27
C ILE A 83 10.17 7.72 12.03
N GLY A 84 8.99 8.10 12.44
CA GLY A 84 8.43 9.39 12.07
C GLY A 84 8.28 9.51 10.55
N ARG A 85 9.00 10.45 9.96
CA ARG A 85 9.03 10.68 8.50
C ARG A 85 10.28 10.15 7.81
N THR A 86 11.26 9.65 8.57
CA THR A 86 12.51 9.19 8.02
C THR A 86 12.44 7.70 7.71
N ARG A 87 12.82 7.35 6.50
CA ARG A 87 13.04 5.97 6.06
C ARG A 87 14.52 5.69 6.02
N THR A 88 14.86 4.53 6.54
CA THR A 88 16.24 4.02 6.48
C THR A 88 16.22 2.61 5.91
N GLU A 89 17.31 2.22 5.28
CA GLU A 89 17.54 0.87 4.81
C GLU A 89 18.84 0.34 5.41
N ASN A 90 18.82 -0.89 5.87
CA ASN A 90 20.02 -1.56 6.33
C ASN A 90 20.91 -1.97 5.14
N THR A 91 22.21 -1.98 5.36
CA THR A 91 23.17 -2.47 4.37
C THR A 91 22.74 -3.84 3.80
N PRO A 92 22.59 -3.98 2.47
CA PRO A 92 21.99 -5.19 1.88
C PRO A 92 22.92 -6.41 1.90
N GLY A 93 24.23 -6.21 1.98
CA GLY A 93 25.20 -7.31 2.00
C GLY A 93 25.32 -7.97 3.36
N VAL A 94 24.96 -9.26 3.52
CA VAL A 94 25.01 -10.00 4.80
C VAL A 94 26.33 -9.83 5.53
N ARG A 95 27.46 -10.06 4.85
CA ARG A 95 28.79 -9.96 5.48
C ARG A 95 29.13 -8.54 5.91
N LEU A 96 28.71 -7.53 5.15
CA LEU A 96 28.96 -6.14 5.48
C LEU A 96 28.09 -5.72 6.66
N TYR A 97 26.79 -6.09 6.64
CA TYR A 97 25.87 -5.87 7.73
C TYR A 97 26.39 -6.45 9.06
N GLU A 98 26.86 -7.72 9.05
CA GLU A 98 27.46 -8.35 10.22
C GLU A 98 28.71 -7.61 10.70
N LYS A 99 29.58 -7.22 9.78
CA LYS A 99 30.81 -6.48 10.10
C LYS A 99 30.48 -5.13 10.77
N GLU A 100 29.53 -4.38 10.22
CA GLU A 100 29.10 -3.09 10.77
C GLU A 100 28.58 -3.24 12.18
N LEU A 101 27.69 -4.22 12.43
CA LEU A 101 27.20 -4.51 13.77
C LEU A 101 28.30 -4.90 14.75
N LEU A 102 29.24 -5.76 14.36
CA LEU A 102 30.34 -6.22 15.20
C LEU A 102 31.34 -5.10 15.53
N THR A 103 31.44 -4.10 14.66
CA THR A 103 32.33 -2.93 14.87
C THR A 103 31.61 -1.74 15.51
N GLY A 104 30.33 -1.92 15.92
CA GLY A 104 29.54 -0.86 16.55
C GLY A 104 29.10 0.25 15.61
N HIS A 105 29.16 0.03 14.29
CA HIS A 105 28.63 0.96 13.31
C HIS A 105 27.16 0.64 13.02
N PRO A 106 26.26 1.63 13.02
CA PRO A 106 24.88 1.40 12.60
C PRO A 106 24.87 0.95 11.12
N PRO A 107 24.24 -0.20 10.79
CA PRO A 107 24.17 -0.67 9.40
C PRO A 107 23.06 0.04 8.62
N GLN A 108 22.59 1.17 9.09
CA GLN A 108 21.50 1.92 8.52
C GLN A 108 21.98 3.11 7.71
N GLN A 109 21.41 3.28 6.54
CA GLN A 109 21.56 4.46 5.69
C GLN A 109 20.22 5.17 5.63
N GLU A 110 20.23 6.50 5.74
CA GLU A 110 19.02 7.29 5.45
C GLU A 110 18.76 7.20 3.93
N VAL A 111 17.55 6.79 3.60
CA VAL A 111 17.10 6.69 2.21
C VAL A 111 16.30 7.93 1.85
N GLU A 112 15.41 8.37 2.75
CA GLU A 112 14.46 9.42 2.48
C GLU A 112 13.92 10.04 3.77
N THR A 113 13.71 11.36 3.75
CA THR A 113 12.89 12.05 4.75
C THR A 113 11.72 12.73 4.03
N LEU A 114 10.51 12.27 4.32
CA LEU A 114 9.28 12.76 3.71
C LEU A 114 8.97 14.20 4.11
N SER A 115 8.58 15.02 3.14
CA SER A 115 7.97 16.32 3.41
C SER A 115 6.57 16.17 4.02
N ASP A 116 5.97 17.28 4.45
CA ASP A 116 4.57 17.29 4.92
C ASP A 116 3.60 16.84 3.82
N THR A 117 3.89 17.23 2.58
CA THR A 117 3.10 16.86 1.39
C THR A 117 3.21 15.37 1.11
N ASP A 118 4.43 14.83 1.01
CA ASP A 118 4.66 13.41 0.74
C ASP A 118 3.97 12.53 1.79
N GLU A 119 4.05 12.91 3.07
CA GLU A 119 3.38 12.16 4.14
C GLU A 119 1.85 12.21 4.03
N MET A 120 1.28 13.34 3.60
CA MET A 120 -0.15 13.49 3.40
C MET A 120 -0.64 12.66 2.21
N GLU A 121 0.12 12.64 1.12
CA GLU A 121 -0.16 11.81 -0.05
C GLU A 121 -0.12 10.33 0.32
N GLU A 122 0.94 9.90 1.02
CA GLU A 122 1.05 8.53 1.51
C GLU A 122 -0.09 8.15 2.44
N TYR A 123 -0.48 9.04 3.35
CA TYR A 123 -1.63 8.83 4.21
C TYR A 123 -2.89 8.54 3.41
N CYS A 124 -3.13 9.28 2.33
CA CYS A 124 -4.30 9.09 1.49
C CYS A 124 -4.29 7.72 0.82
N PHE A 125 -3.24 7.39 0.04
CA PHE A 125 -3.28 6.15 -0.73
C PHE A 125 -3.07 4.90 0.13
N LEU A 126 -2.36 4.97 1.25
CA LEU A 126 -2.22 3.83 2.15
C LEU A 126 -3.53 3.54 2.89
N HIS A 127 -4.23 4.57 3.37
CA HIS A 127 -5.53 4.37 3.99
C HIS A 127 -6.59 3.90 2.99
N LEU A 128 -6.57 4.39 1.75
CA LEU A 128 -7.46 3.91 0.69
C LEU A 128 -7.24 2.44 0.34
N ARG A 129 -6.07 1.87 0.61
CA ARG A 129 -5.86 0.42 0.47
C ARG A 129 -6.70 -0.38 1.44
N MET A 130 -6.95 0.15 2.64
CA MET A 130 -7.73 -0.52 3.67
C MET A 130 -9.23 -0.45 3.35
N LYS A 131 -9.97 -1.48 3.79
CA LYS A 131 -11.43 -1.53 3.65
C LYS A 131 -12.12 -0.34 4.32
N GLU A 132 -11.56 0.12 5.41
CA GLU A 132 -12.06 1.25 6.21
C GLU A 132 -11.83 2.60 5.53
N GLY A 133 -10.82 2.70 4.66
CA GLY A 133 -10.48 3.94 3.96
C GLY A 133 -9.92 5.04 4.85
N ILE A 134 -9.97 6.28 4.36
CA ILE A 134 -9.49 7.48 5.06
C ILE A 134 -10.53 7.92 6.09
N PRO A 135 -10.19 7.95 7.40
CA PRO A 135 -11.05 8.55 8.41
C PRO A 135 -10.98 10.08 8.29
N LEU A 136 -12.02 10.73 7.80
CA LEU A 136 -12.03 12.18 7.50
C LEU A 136 -11.73 13.04 8.73
N HIS A 137 -12.26 12.67 9.90
CA HIS A 137 -11.93 13.36 11.15
C HIS A 137 -10.45 13.17 11.52
N GLY A 138 -9.88 11.99 11.32
CA GLY A 138 -8.45 11.69 11.54
C GLY A 138 -7.57 12.51 10.62
N PHE A 139 -7.92 12.58 9.35
CA PHE A 139 -7.22 13.41 8.36
C PHE A 139 -7.21 14.89 8.78
N ARG A 140 -8.38 15.46 9.07
CA ARG A 140 -8.49 16.84 9.52
C ARG A 140 -7.69 17.13 10.79
N LYS A 141 -7.71 16.21 11.76
CA LYS A 141 -6.93 16.35 13.00
C LYS A 141 -5.43 16.35 12.73
N ARG A 142 -4.97 15.54 11.78
CA ARG A 142 -3.54 15.40 11.45
C ARG A 142 -3.01 16.57 10.62
N TYR A 143 -3.76 17.02 9.62
CA TYR A 143 -3.32 18.00 8.63
C TYR A 143 -3.98 19.37 8.75
N GLY A 144 -4.84 19.58 9.73
CA GLY A 144 -5.40 20.90 10.09
C GLY A 144 -6.57 21.36 9.23
N ALA A 145 -6.88 20.69 8.11
CA ALA A 145 -8.01 21.01 7.24
C ALA A 145 -8.70 19.76 6.69
N ASP A 146 -9.87 19.93 6.10
CA ASP A 146 -10.60 18.83 5.48
C ASP A 146 -9.88 18.35 4.20
N ILE A 147 -10.00 17.08 3.87
CA ILE A 147 -9.37 16.47 2.69
C ILE A 147 -9.70 17.22 1.39
N THR A 148 -10.88 17.79 1.31
CA THR A 148 -11.34 18.58 0.16
C THR A 148 -10.59 19.90 -0.02
N HIS A 149 -9.82 20.36 0.96
CA HIS A 149 -8.96 21.52 0.83
C HIS A 149 -7.84 21.29 -0.19
N TRP A 150 -7.24 20.10 -0.19
CA TRP A 150 -6.16 19.75 -1.13
C TRP A 150 -6.65 18.91 -2.30
N TYR A 151 -7.61 18.02 -2.06
CA TYR A 151 -8.05 16.99 -3.02
C TYR A 151 -9.50 17.13 -3.45
N GLY A 152 -10.09 18.34 -3.33
CA GLY A 152 -11.52 18.56 -3.60
C GLY A 152 -11.97 18.09 -4.97
N ASP A 153 -11.24 18.50 -6.01
CA ASP A 153 -11.56 18.15 -7.40
C ASP A 153 -11.35 16.64 -7.66
N ALA A 154 -10.26 16.08 -7.15
CA ALA A 154 -9.98 14.64 -7.25
C ALA A 154 -11.07 13.80 -6.58
N VAL A 155 -11.40 14.12 -5.32
CA VAL A 155 -12.46 13.43 -4.58
C VAL A 155 -13.81 13.53 -5.29
N LYS A 156 -14.16 14.71 -5.78
CA LYS A 156 -15.41 14.91 -6.53
C LYS A 156 -15.45 14.05 -7.79
N MET A 157 -14.43 14.13 -8.62
CA MET A 157 -14.30 13.37 -9.86
C MET A 157 -14.35 11.85 -9.60
N LEU A 158 -13.64 11.37 -8.59
CA LEU A 158 -13.60 9.94 -8.25
C LEU A 158 -14.96 9.45 -7.69
N LYS A 159 -15.69 10.29 -6.96
CA LYS A 159 -17.06 9.97 -6.50
C LYS A 159 -18.05 9.94 -7.67
N GLU A 160 -17.97 10.88 -8.60
CA GLU A 160 -18.80 10.90 -9.82
C GLU A 160 -18.56 9.66 -10.69
N ARG A 161 -17.30 9.22 -10.79
CA ARG A 161 -16.92 7.97 -11.47
C ARG A 161 -17.24 6.71 -10.67
N LYS A 162 -17.81 6.83 -9.48
CA LYS A 162 -18.13 5.72 -8.58
C LYS A 162 -16.89 4.87 -8.18
N LEU A 163 -15.72 5.47 -8.15
CA LEU A 163 -14.48 4.85 -7.68
C LEU A 163 -14.26 5.05 -6.19
N LEU A 164 -14.73 6.17 -5.65
CA LEU A 164 -14.78 6.45 -4.21
C LEU A 164 -16.22 6.58 -3.73
N LYS A 165 -16.41 6.28 -2.46
CA LYS A 165 -17.62 6.63 -1.73
C LYS A 165 -17.27 7.13 -0.33
N GLU A 166 -18.17 7.96 0.20
CA GLU A 166 -18.10 8.48 1.57
C GLU A 166 -19.28 7.96 2.37
N GLU A 167 -19.01 7.38 3.51
CA GLU A 167 -20.01 6.84 4.40
C GLU A 167 -19.47 6.84 5.84
N ALA A 168 -20.30 7.18 6.80
CA ALA A 168 -19.95 7.20 8.23
C ALA A 168 -18.66 7.96 8.57
N GLY A 169 -18.36 9.06 7.86
CA GLY A 169 -17.15 9.88 8.09
C GLY A 169 -15.87 9.28 7.55
N HIS A 170 -15.97 8.31 6.66
CA HIS A 170 -14.82 7.71 5.96
C HIS A 170 -14.97 7.85 4.45
N LEU A 171 -13.84 8.05 3.77
CA LEU A 171 -13.71 8.03 2.32
C LEU A 171 -12.97 6.76 1.91
N PHE A 172 -13.58 5.89 1.12
CA PHE A 172 -12.99 4.60 0.77
C PHE A 172 -13.29 4.17 -0.67
N LEU A 173 -12.46 3.25 -1.15
CA LEU A 173 -12.62 2.67 -2.48
C LEU A 173 -13.93 1.88 -2.58
N THR A 174 -14.65 2.10 -3.67
CA THR A 174 -15.68 1.15 -4.09
C THR A 174 -15.03 -0.15 -4.58
N TYR A 175 -15.84 -1.13 -4.93
CA TYR A 175 -15.35 -2.35 -5.58
C TYR A 175 -14.62 -2.05 -6.91
N HIS A 176 -15.19 -1.15 -7.73
CA HIS A 176 -14.55 -0.69 -8.98
C HIS A 176 -13.31 0.17 -8.70
N GLY A 177 -13.35 1.01 -7.65
CA GLY A 177 -12.18 1.78 -7.25
C GLY A 177 -11.00 0.90 -6.83
N ALA A 178 -11.27 -0.23 -6.16
CA ALA A 178 -10.21 -1.18 -5.80
C ALA A 178 -9.58 -1.86 -7.04
N ALA A 179 -10.34 -2.06 -8.10
CA ALA A 179 -9.82 -2.57 -9.37
C ALA A 179 -8.90 -1.57 -10.09
N LEU A 180 -9.18 -0.29 -9.94
CA LEU A 180 -8.45 0.82 -10.54
C LEU A 180 -7.61 1.56 -9.48
N GLY A 181 -7.10 0.83 -8.48
CA GLY A 181 -6.43 1.41 -7.33
C GLY A 181 -5.31 2.38 -7.69
N ASN A 182 -4.42 2.00 -8.60
CA ASN A 182 -3.32 2.85 -9.03
C ASN A 182 -3.82 4.17 -9.62
N PHE A 183 -4.80 4.13 -10.51
CA PHE A 183 -5.41 5.34 -11.06
C PHE A 183 -6.00 6.23 -9.97
N VAL A 184 -6.65 5.63 -8.96
CA VAL A 184 -7.21 6.41 -7.84
C VAL A 184 -6.11 7.01 -6.99
N PHE A 185 -5.03 6.26 -6.70
CA PHE A 185 -3.92 6.73 -5.86
C PHE A 185 -3.16 7.89 -6.51
N GLU A 186 -2.94 7.84 -7.82
CA GLU A 186 -2.33 8.92 -8.59
C GLU A 186 -3.07 10.26 -8.44
N GLN A 187 -4.39 10.24 -8.20
CA GLN A 187 -5.16 11.47 -7.99
C GLN A 187 -4.93 12.12 -6.62
N PHE A 188 -4.19 11.47 -5.74
CA PHE A 188 -3.78 11.99 -4.44
C PHE A 188 -2.30 12.40 -4.40
N LEU A 189 -1.65 12.51 -5.54
CA LEU A 189 -0.35 13.15 -5.68
C LEU A 189 -0.56 14.63 -5.98
N LEU A 190 0.17 15.48 -5.27
CA LEU A 190 0.18 16.93 -5.44
C LEU A 190 1.45 17.28 -6.22
N ASP A 191 1.30 17.96 -7.36
CA ASP A 191 2.41 18.44 -8.19
C ASP A 191 3.23 19.55 -7.48
#